data_df38c00bedd59b6f97b3a07c887ce325
#
_entry.id   df38c00bedd59b6f97b3a07c887ce325
#
_cell.length_a   1.000
_cell.length_b   1.000
_cell.length_c   1.000
_cell.angle_alpha   90.00
_cell.angle_beta   90.00
_cell.angle_gamma   90.00
#
_symmetry.space_group_name_H-M   'P 1'
#
loop_
_entity.id
_entity.type
_entity.pdbx_description
1 polymer ?
#
loop_
_entity_poly.entity_id
_entity_poly.type
_entity_poly.pdbx_seq_one_letter_code
_entity_poly.pdbx_strand_id
1 'polypeptide(L)'
;EYFNVDYLGIKSKTILLDIGGYFASIAQIPNLPIECIIEDTENGIQKYENVIDQIEYPLFSVARNPLKKNEDYLVGADIVFGTDYILHQKNLLMQYMQVVCIGYGKIGYGICTKLRELGIRPKVLEKDSMRTIQAVRDGCDILLEKDFKNIDLIFCATGSKSLDILDFRSIKDGTFLVSATSSDDEFNYSYLLDEYEEIVETSLITRYESEDNYFYLLNQGTPTNFVVNSALGNYILLVQAAILYTAKKFIEDREMAIAKQVNTLSDEDNYNIAKQWLEEFC
;
A
#
# COMPACT_ATOMS: atom_id res chain seq x y z
N GLU A 1 0.49 14.98 -15.39
CA GLU A 1 0.79 14.75 -16.81
C GLU A 1 -0.45 14.12 -17.46
N TYR A 2 -0.99 14.78 -18.49
CA TYR A 2 -2.12 14.24 -19.24
C TYR A 2 -1.63 13.08 -20.08
N PHE A 3 -2.00 11.84 -19.73
CA PHE A 3 -1.87 10.71 -20.64
C PHE A 3 -2.77 11.00 -21.86
N ASN A 4 -2.16 11.21 -23.00
CA ASN A 4 -2.90 11.34 -24.24
C ASN A 4 -3.31 9.94 -24.68
N VAL A 5 -4.61 9.65 -24.77
CA VAL A 5 -5.18 8.35 -25.18
C VAL A 5 -4.61 7.87 -26.53
N ASP A 6 -4.25 8.80 -27.42
CA ASP A 6 -3.60 8.50 -28.70
C ASP A 6 -2.21 7.83 -28.52
N TYR A 7 -1.52 8.08 -27.38
CA TYR A 7 -0.25 7.43 -27.06
C TYR A 7 -0.40 5.96 -26.68
N LEU A 8 -1.54 5.54 -26.14
CA LEU A 8 -1.76 4.13 -25.77
C LEU A 8 -1.93 3.25 -27.01
N GLY A 9 -2.21 3.81 -28.17
CA GLY A 9 -2.36 3.07 -29.43
C GLY A 9 -3.44 1.98 -29.39
N ILE A 10 -4.39 2.07 -28.45
CA ILE A 10 -5.45 1.08 -28.24
C ILE A 10 -6.43 1.17 -29.40
N LYS A 11 -6.31 0.25 -30.37
CA LYS A 11 -7.16 0.19 -31.57
C LYS A 11 -8.16 -0.97 -31.56
N SER A 12 -8.08 -1.83 -30.56
CA SER A 12 -8.89 -3.05 -30.44
C SER A 12 -9.48 -3.16 -29.04
N LYS A 13 -10.51 -3.98 -28.91
CA LYS A 13 -11.10 -4.33 -27.61
C LYS A 13 -10.02 -4.84 -26.65
N THR A 14 -9.94 -4.23 -25.48
CA THR A 14 -8.83 -4.42 -24.55
C THR A 14 -9.35 -4.61 -23.12
N ILE A 15 -8.79 -5.57 -22.42
CA ILE A 15 -8.90 -5.67 -20.96
C ILE A 15 -7.75 -4.87 -20.34
N LEU A 16 -8.07 -3.89 -19.51
CA LEU A 16 -7.09 -3.05 -18.85
C LEU A 16 -6.71 -3.69 -17.50
N LEU A 17 -5.43 -4.03 -17.35
CA LEU A 17 -4.84 -4.42 -16.05
C LEU A 17 -4.15 -3.20 -15.46
N ASP A 18 -4.59 -2.75 -14.30
CA ASP A 18 -4.06 -1.56 -13.64
C ASP A 18 -3.53 -1.91 -12.23
N ILE A 19 -2.47 -1.22 -11.82
CA ILE A 19 -1.82 -1.38 -10.53
C ILE A 19 -1.58 0.01 -9.96
N GLY A 20 -2.49 0.49 -9.11
CA GLY A 20 -2.40 1.79 -8.48
C GLY A 20 -3.37 2.86 -9.02
N GLY A 21 -4.32 2.46 -9.89
CA GLY A 21 -5.37 3.34 -10.39
C GLY A 21 -4.86 4.46 -11.30
N TYR A 22 -3.78 4.20 -12.04
CA TYR A 22 -3.19 5.20 -12.96
C TYR A 22 -4.14 5.59 -14.10
N PHE A 23 -5.05 4.68 -14.46
CA PHE A 23 -6.01 4.91 -15.55
C PHE A 23 -7.39 5.38 -15.06
N ALA A 24 -7.59 5.62 -13.76
CA ALA A 24 -8.90 6.04 -13.24
C ALA A 24 -9.43 7.33 -13.89
N SER A 25 -8.55 8.30 -14.20
CA SER A 25 -8.94 9.52 -14.91
C SER A 25 -9.28 9.28 -16.38
N ILE A 26 -8.59 8.33 -17.03
CA ILE A 26 -8.83 7.98 -18.44
C ILE A 26 -10.10 7.14 -18.57
N ALA A 27 -10.39 6.28 -17.58
CA ALA A 27 -11.59 5.44 -17.58
C ALA A 27 -12.91 6.23 -17.57
N GLN A 28 -12.88 7.53 -17.29
CA GLN A 28 -14.03 8.45 -17.38
C GLN A 28 -14.31 8.88 -18.81
N ILE A 29 -13.41 8.65 -19.76
CA ILE A 29 -13.59 9.01 -21.16
C ILE A 29 -14.51 7.96 -21.80
N PRO A 30 -15.65 8.36 -22.36
CA PRO A 30 -16.59 7.42 -22.97
C PRO A 30 -16.05 6.84 -24.29
N ASN A 31 -16.54 5.68 -24.65
CA ASN A 31 -16.27 5.01 -25.94
C ASN A 31 -14.79 4.64 -26.19
N LEU A 32 -13.99 4.48 -25.16
CA LEU A 32 -12.68 3.85 -25.31
C LEU A 32 -12.88 2.34 -25.62
N PRO A 33 -11.96 1.71 -26.35
CA PRO A 33 -12.03 0.28 -26.64
C PRO A 33 -11.66 -0.61 -25.44
N ILE A 34 -12.02 -0.19 -24.23
CA ILE A 34 -11.86 -0.92 -22.98
C ILE A 34 -13.11 -1.79 -22.77
N GLU A 35 -12.93 -3.08 -22.53
CA GLU A 35 -14.03 -4.00 -22.24
C GLU A 35 -14.25 -4.19 -20.75
N CYS A 36 -13.16 -4.23 -19.95
CA CYS A 36 -13.21 -4.18 -18.49
C CYS A 36 -11.87 -3.70 -17.93
N ILE A 37 -11.88 -3.34 -16.64
CA ILE A 37 -10.74 -2.91 -15.86
C ILE A 37 -10.54 -3.91 -14.71
N ILE A 38 -9.32 -4.36 -14.50
CA ILE A 38 -8.93 -5.22 -13.38
C ILE A 38 -7.84 -4.50 -12.60
N GLU A 39 -8.15 -4.09 -11.37
CA GLU A 39 -7.24 -3.34 -10.51
C GLU A 39 -6.71 -4.23 -9.39
N ASP A 40 -5.39 -4.21 -9.20
CA ASP A 40 -4.67 -5.06 -8.25
C ASP A 40 -4.49 -4.43 -6.86
N THR A 41 -4.55 -3.11 -6.72
CA THR A 41 -4.20 -2.41 -5.49
C THR A 41 -5.40 -1.76 -4.80
N GLU A 42 -5.41 -1.74 -3.46
CA GLU A 42 -6.49 -1.08 -2.71
C GLU A 42 -6.52 0.44 -2.99
N ASN A 43 -5.35 1.08 -3.09
CA ASN A 43 -5.27 2.49 -3.46
C ASN A 43 -5.87 2.76 -4.85
N GLY A 44 -5.56 1.89 -5.82
CA GLY A 44 -6.14 1.99 -7.16
C GLY A 44 -7.66 1.83 -7.14
N ILE A 45 -8.20 0.84 -6.41
CA ILE A 45 -9.65 0.66 -6.27
C ILE A 45 -10.30 1.91 -5.66
N GLN A 46 -9.72 2.52 -4.64
CA GLN A 46 -10.26 3.76 -4.05
C GLN A 46 -10.30 4.91 -5.06
N LYS A 47 -9.28 5.05 -5.92
CA LYS A 47 -9.27 6.05 -6.99
C LYS A 47 -10.41 5.80 -7.99
N TYR A 48 -10.64 4.54 -8.37
CA TYR A 48 -11.75 4.16 -9.25
C TYR A 48 -13.12 4.36 -8.58
N GLU A 49 -13.27 4.03 -7.29
CA GLU A 49 -14.52 4.25 -6.53
C GLU A 49 -14.94 5.72 -6.50
N ASN A 50 -13.97 6.64 -6.41
CA ASN A 50 -14.24 8.08 -6.44
C ASN A 50 -14.86 8.57 -7.75
N VAL A 51 -14.72 7.81 -8.82
CA VAL A 51 -15.23 8.15 -10.17
C VAL A 51 -16.14 7.07 -10.75
N ILE A 52 -16.59 6.12 -9.95
CA ILE A 52 -17.30 4.90 -10.38
C ILE A 52 -18.58 5.22 -11.19
N ASP A 53 -19.29 6.28 -10.84
CA ASP A 53 -20.51 6.71 -11.55
C ASP A 53 -20.23 7.23 -12.96
N GLN A 54 -18.99 7.63 -13.23
CA GLN A 54 -18.53 8.19 -14.50
C GLN A 54 -17.89 7.11 -15.40
N ILE A 55 -17.65 5.91 -14.87
CA ILE A 55 -17.03 4.79 -15.60
C ILE A 55 -18.13 3.96 -16.25
N GLU A 56 -18.01 3.73 -17.57
CA GLU A 56 -18.91 2.87 -18.33
C GLU A 56 -18.46 1.41 -18.38
N TYR A 57 -17.21 1.13 -18.01
CA TYR A 57 -16.57 -0.19 -18.09
C TYR A 57 -16.73 -0.96 -16.78
N PRO A 58 -16.98 -2.27 -16.83
CA PRO A 58 -16.93 -3.11 -15.64
C PRO A 58 -15.58 -3.02 -14.93
N LEU A 59 -15.60 -2.84 -13.61
CA LEU A 59 -14.43 -2.77 -12.74
C LEU A 59 -14.36 -4.01 -11.87
N PHE A 60 -13.22 -4.69 -11.88
CA PHE A 60 -12.91 -5.82 -11.00
C PHE A 60 -11.79 -5.47 -10.03
N SER A 61 -11.93 -5.90 -8.78
CA SER A 61 -10.91 -5.77 -7.76
C SER A 61 -10.25 -7.11 -7.45
N VAL A 62 -8.96 -7.20 -7.69
CA VAL A 62 -8.10 -8.25 -7.13
C VAL A 62 -7.58 -7.81 -5.75
N ALA A 63 -7.42 -6.53 -5.52
CA ALA A 63 -7.02 -5.96 -4.22
C ALA A 63 -7.83 -6.50 -3.03
N ARG A 64 -9.15 -6.71 -3.22
CA ARG A 64 -10.06 -7.18 -2.16
C ARG A 64 -10.29 -8.69 -2.20
N ASN A 65 -9.55 -9.40 -3.06
CA ASN A 65 -9.62 -10.85 -3.15
C ASN A 65 -9.01 -11.51 -1.91
N PRO A 66 -9.64 -12.55 -1.32
CA PRO A 66 -9.09 -13.28 -0.18
C PRO A 66 -7.69 -13.86 -0.40
N LEU A 67 -7.35 -14.24 -1.63
CA LEU A 67 -6.04 -14.79 -2.00
C LEU A 67 -4.89 -13.78 -1.82
N LYS A 68 -5.18 -12.47 -1.93
CA LYS A 68 -4.18 -11.41 -1.79
C LYS A 68 -3.71 -11.20 -0.35
N LYS A 69 -4.43 -11.67 0.65
CA LYS A 69 -4.07 -11.49 2.07
C LYS A 69 -2.66 -12.00 2.42
N ASN A 70 -2.21 -13.07 1.74
CA ASN A 70 -0.88 -13.63 1.97
C ASN A 70 0.21 -12.70 1.45
N GLU A 71 0.00 -12.10 0.27
CA GLU A 71 0.91 -11.10 -0.28
C GLU A 71 0.96 -9.85 0.60
N ASP A 72 -0.20 -9.29 0.97
CA ASP A 72 -0.29 -8.11 1.83
C ASP A 72 0.52 -8.27 3.13
N TYR A 73 0.42 -9.45 3.76
CA TYR A 73 1.20 -9.79 4.96
C TYR A 73 2.70 -9.80 4.68
N LEU A 74 3.13 -10.46 3.60
CA LEU A 74 4.55 -10.57 3.24
C LEU A 74 5.13 -9.22 2.85
N VAL A 75 4.40 -8.39 2.12
CA VAL A 75 4.81 -7.01 1.82
C VAL A 75 5.04 -6.22 3.11
N GLY A 76 4.11 -6.32 4.08
CA GLY A 76 4.28 -5.69 5.39
C GLY A 76 5.52 -6.20 6.14
N ALA A 77 5.79 -7.50 6.10
CA ALA A 77 6.98 -8.10 6.70
C ALA A 77 8.27 -7.62 6.02
N ASP A 78 8.28 -7.54 4.70
CA ASP A 78 9.44 -7.07 3.93
C ASP A 78 9.71 -5.58 4.13
N ILE A 79 8.67 -4.75 4.37
CA ILE A 79 8.83 -3.35 4.77
C ILE A 79 9.62 -3.28 6.08
N VAL A 80 9.32 -4.13 7.06
CA VAL A 80 10.06 -4.19 8.33
C VAL A 80 11.50 -4.63 8.10
N PHE A 81 11.75 -5.65 7.28
CA PHE A 81 13.11 -6.10 6.95
C PHE A 81 13.91 -5.04 6.21
N GLY A 82 13.32 -4.38 5.21
CA GLY A 82 13.98 -3.30 4.48
C GLY A 82 14.32 -2.11 5.37
N THR A 83 13.40 -1.77 6.29
CA THR A 83 13.62 -0.73 7.29
C THR A 83 14.77 -1.10 8.23
N ASP A 84 14.77 -2.31 8.77
CA ASP A 84 15.84 -2.80 9.67
C ASP A 84 17.20 -2.79 8.96
N TYR A 85 17.25 -3.25 7.70
CA TYR A 85 18.46 -3.19 6.88
C TYR A 85 19.01 -1.76 6.74
N ILE A 86 18.13 -0.76 6.52
CA ILE A 86 18.55 0.65 6.39
C ILE A 86 19.05 1.19 7.74
N LEU A 87 18.35 0.89 8.84
CA LEU A 87 18.75 1.32 10.19
C LEU A 87 20.11 0.75 10.59
N HIS A 88 20.41 -0.50 10.22
CA HIS A 88 21.72 -1.11 10.47
C HIS A 88 22.87 -0.35 9.78
N GLN A 89 22.64 0.30 8.63
CA GLN A 89 23.66 1.13 7.99
C GLN A 89 24.03 2.37 8.83
N LYS A 90 23.12 2.82 9.70
CA LYS A 90 23.38 3.87 10.71
C LYS A 90 23.82 3.31 12.06
N ASN A 91 24.10 2.00 12.16
CA ASN A 91 24.42 1.31 13.39
C ASN A 91 23.33 1.44 14.47
N LEU A 92 22.06 1.43 14.04
CA LEU A 92 20.87 1.49 14.87
C LEU A 92 20.17 0.14 14.91
N LEU A 93 19.57 -0.19 16.04
CA LEU A 93 18.83 -1.44 16.26
C LEU A 93 17.35 -1.11 16.52
N MET A 94 16.48 -1.59 15.63
CA MET A 94 15.02 -1.36 15.70
C MET A 94 14.41 -1.84 17.01
N GLN A 95 14.97 -2.90 17.62
CA GLN A 95 14.50 -3.48 18.88
C GLN A 95 14.54 -2.50 20.08
N TYR A 96 15.32 -1.44 19.99
CA TYR A 96 15.42 -0.42 21.06
C TYR A 96 14.63 0.85 20.73
N MET A 97 13.89 0.87 19.62
CA MET A 97 13.12 2.02 19.18
C MET A 97 11.68 1.97 19.68
N GLN A 98 11.11 3.14 19.97
CA GLN A 98 9.67 3.30 20.13
C GLN A 98 9.03 3.40 18.76
N VAL A 99 8.23 2.39 18.38
CA VAL A 99 7.69 2.24 17.04
C VAL A 99 6.20 2.52 17.03
N VAL A 100 5.76 3.30 16.05
CA VAL A 100 4.35 3.54 15.73
C VAL A 100 4.05 3.06 14.32
N CYS A 101 2.89 2.43 14.14
CA CYS A 101 2.29 2.17 12.84
C CYS A 101 1.00 3.00 12.72
N ILE A 102 0.94 3.90 11.74
CA ILE A 102 -0.25 4.67 11.40
C ILE A 102 -1.00 3.91 10.32
N GLY A 103 -2.22 3.44 10.68
CA GLY A 103 -3.03 2.55 9.85
C GLY A 103 -2.85 1.08 10.22
N TYR A 104 -3.97 0.38 10.44
CA TYR A 104 -4.02 -1.07 10.72
C TYR A 104 -4.85 -1.80 9.66
N GLY A 105 -4.64 -1.37 8.39
CA GLY A 105 -5.14 -2.06 7.20
C GLY A 105 -4.32 -3.31 6.90
N LYS A 106 -4.39 -3.80 5.67
CA LYS A 106 -3.72 -5.04 5.24
C LYS A 106 -2.20 -5.00 5.45
N ILE A 107 -1.55 -3.94 4.97
CA ILE A 107 -0.08 -3.76 5.10
C ILE A 107 0.30 -3.44 6.55
N GLY A 108 -0.42 -2.51 7.22
CA GLY A 108 -0.16 -2.17 8.62
C GLY A 108 -0.29 -3.37 9.56
N TYR A 109 -1.25 -4.27 9.32
CA TYR A 109 -1.36 -5.55 10.00
C TYR A 109 -0.09 -6.41 9.81
N GLY A 110 0.41 -6.53 8.58
CA GLY A 110 1.63 -7.28 8.27
C GLY A 110 2.86 -6.69 8.96
N ILE A 111 3.02 -5.35 8.92
CA ILE A 111 4.09 -4.63 9.63
C ILE A 111 4.02 -4.92 11.13
N CYS A 112 2.88 -4.70 11.77
CA CYS A 112 2.74 -4.89 13.22
C CYS A 112 2.93 -6.34 13.64
N THR A 113 2.47 -7.29 12.82
CA THR A 113 2.69 -8.72 13.09
C THR A 113 4.17 -9.04 13.03
N LYS A 114 4.88 -8.56 12.02
CA LYS A 114 6.33 -8.80 11.89
C LYS A 114 7.13 -8.15 13.00
N LEU A 115 6.82 -6.93 13.40
CA LEU A 115 7.45 -6.25 14.54
C LEU A 115 7.29 -7.08 15.82
N ARG A 116 6.10 -7.61 16.07
CA ARG A 116 5.84 -8.45 17.26
C ARG A 116 6.60 -9.77 17.22
N GLU A 117 6.71 -10.41 16.06
CA GLU A 117 7.56 -11.60 15.87
C GLU A 117 9.04 -11.33 16.21
N LEU A 118 9.52 -10.09 15.96
CA LEU A 118 10.86 -9.64 16.34
C LEU A 118 10.96 -9.18 17.80
N GLY A 119 9.90 -9.32 18.60
CA GLY A 119 9.86 -8.93 20.01
C GLY A 119 9.64 -7.42 20.21
N ILE A 120 9.29 -6.67 19.17
CA ILE A 120 8.97 -5.24 19.24
C ILE A 120 7.46 -5.10 19.40
N ARG A 121 7.03 -4.33 20.41
CA ARG A 121 5.62 -4.03 20.64
C ARG A 121 5.26 -2.69 20.02
N PRO A 122 4.65 -2.66 18.80
CA PRO A 122 4.33 -1.41 18.16
C PRO A 122 3.12 -0.74 18.81
N LYS A 123 3.11 0.58 18.79
CA LYS A 123 1.89 1.37 18.99
C LYS A 123 1.17 1.51 17.66
N VAL A 124 -0.15 1.46 17.68
CA VAL A 124 -0.98 1.63 16.48
C VAL A 124 -1.85 2.87 16.63
N LEU A 125 -1.83 3.72 15.62
CA LEU A 125 -2.78 4.82 15.44
C LEU A 125 -3.72 4.46 14.29
N GLU A 126 -4.99 4.17 14.58
CA GLU A 126 -5.99 3.76 13.61
C GLU A 126 -7.31 4.51 13.85
N LYS A 127 -7.92 5.03 12.79
CA LYS A 127 -9.19 5.77 12.85
C LYS A 127 -10.43 4.88 12.90
N ASP A 128 -10.32 3.67 12.35
CA ASP A 128 -11.41 2.68 12.34
C ASP A 128 -11.41 1.90 13.66
N SER A 129 -12.49 2.04 14.43
CA SER A 129 -12.61 1.41 15.75
C SER A 129 -12.57 -0.12 15.68
N MET A 130 -13.06 -0.74 14.59
CA MET A 130 -13.03 -2.20 14.45
C MET A 130 -11.60 -2.70 14.23
N ARG A 131 -10.81 -1.99 13.41
CA ARG A 131 -9.37 -2.28 13.22
C ARG A 131 -8.57 -1.99 14.48
N THR A 132 -8.93 -0.93 15.24
CA THR A 132 -8.32 -0.64 16.54
C THR A 132 -8.53 -1.79 17.52
N ILE A 133 -9.75 -2.32 17.64
CA ILE A 133 -10.05 -3.50 18.46
C ILE A 133 -9.23 -4.72 18.00
N GLN A 134 -9.09 -4.90 16.70
CA GLN A 134 -8.25 -5.96 16.15
C GLN A 134 -6.78 -5.79 16.57
N ALA A 135 -6.22 -4.58 16.49
CA ALA A 135 -4.85 -4.29 16.91
C ALA A 135 -4.62 -4.59 18.41
N VAL A 136 -5.60 -4.23 19.28
CA VAL A 136 -5.57 -4.58 20.70
C VAL A 136 -5.56 -6.09 20.91
N ARG A 137 -6.48 -6.81 20.24
CA ARG A 137 -6.54 -8.28 20.31
C ARG A 137 -5.21 -8.90 19.87
N ASP A 138 -4.58 -8.35 18.87
CA ASP A 138 -3.33 -8.83 18.31
C ASP A 138 -2.10 -8.41 19.17
N GLY A 139 -2.31 -7.69 20.29
CA GLY A 139 -1.27 -7.36 21.27
C GLY A 139 -0.45 -6.10 20.94
N CYS A 140 -0.97 -5.21 20.10
CA CYS A 140 -0.41 -3.87 19.91
C CYS A 140 -0.86 -2.92 21.03
N ASP A 141 -0.04 -1.92 21.34
CA ASP A 141 -0.48 -0.78 22.13
C ASP A 141 -1.22 0.22 21.22
N ILE A 142 -2.13 1.02 21.78
CA ILE A 142 -2.89 1.98 21.00
C ILE A 142 -2.44 3.40 21.31
N LEU A 143 -2.18 4.16 20.26
CA LEU A 143 -1.99 5.60 20.31
C LEU A 143 -3.33 6.26 19.96
N LEU A 144 -3.93 6.99 20.90
CA LEU A 144 -5.25 7.61 20.68
C LEU A 144 -5.16 8.95 19.95
N GLU A 145 -4.02 9.62 20.04
CA GLU A 145 -3.75 10.93 19.45
C GLU A 145 -2.37 10.92 18.78
N LYS A 146 -2.14 11.85 17.86
CA LYS A 146 -0.84 12.02 17.17
C LYS A 146 0.19 12.68 18.09
N ASP A 147 0.65 11.95 19.11
CA ASP A 147 1.77 12.37 19.97
C ASP A 147 3.04 11.58 19.62
N PHE A 148 3.91 12.21 18.85
CA PHE A 148 5.15 11.59 18.35
C PHE A 148 6.40 12.02 19.10
N LYS A 149 6.27 12.76 20.21
CA LYS A 149 7.41 13.31 20.98
C LYS A 149 8.41 12.29 21.51
N ASN A 150 7.96 11.04 21.68
CA ASN A 150 8.79 9.93 22.18
C ASN A 150 8.88 8.78 21.19
N ILE A 151 8.65 9.04 19.91
CA ILE A 151 8.65 8.02 18.87
C ILE A 151 9.95 8.13 18.06
N ASP A 152 10.58 6.99 17.83
CA ASP A 152 11.84 6.90 17.09
C ASP A 152 11.63 6.45 15.64
N LEU A 153 10.53 5.69 15.37
CA LEU A 153 10.24 5.12 14.07
C LEU A 153 8.73 5.12 13.82
N ILE A 154 8.31 5.67 12.68
CA ILE A 154 6.91 5.75 12.27
C ILE A 154 6.74 5.06 10.92
N PHE A 155 5.92 4.01 10.87
CA PHE A 155 5.43 3.41 9.65
C PHE A 155 4.09 4.05 9.27
N CYS A 156 4.00 4.59 8.06
CA CYS A 156 2.80 5.18 7.49
C CYS A 156 2.18 4.20 6.49
N ALA A 157 1.05 3.58 6.86
CA ALA A 157 0.41 2.48 6.15
C ALA A 157 -1.10 2.70 5.94
N THR A 158 -1.49 3.94 5.62
CA THR A 158 -2.91 4.33 5.48
C THR A 158 -3.41 4.26 4.05
N GLY A 159 -2.52 4.35 3.05
CA GLY A 159 -2.87 4.55 1.64
C GLY A 159 -3.53 5.90 1.38
N SER A 160 -3.42 6.83 2.33
CA SER A 160 -3.90 8.21 2.26
C SER A 160 -2.97 9.09 3.09
N LYS A 161 -3.19 10.39 3.15
CA LYS A 161 -2.34 11.29 3.93
C LYS A 161 -2.35 10.92 5.42
N SER A 162 -1.26 10.31 5.91
CA SER A 162 -1.09 9.88 7.30
C SER A 162 -0.58 11.00 8.19
N LEU A 163 0.31 11.84 7.68
CA LEU A 163 0.91 12.97 8.36
C LEU A 163 0.62 14.28 7.62
N ASP A 164 0.23 15.29 8.35
CA ASP A 164 0.10 16.67 7.89
C ASP A 164 1.26 17.54 8.41
N ILE A 165 1.25 18.83 8.08
CA ILE A 165 2.32 19.74 8.44
C ILE A 165 2.49 19.90 9.94
N LEU A 166 1.39 19.93 10.70
CA LEU A 166 1.46 20.10 12.16
C LEU A 166 2.04 18.85 12.80
N ASP A 167 1.78 17.69 12.20
CA ASP A 167 2.37 16.43 12.62
C ASP A 167 3.89 16.48 12.43
N PHE A 168 4.39 16.88 11.25
CA PHE A 168 5.82 16.98 10.98
C PHE A 168 6.55 17.91 11.96
N ARG A 169 5.98 19.07 12.30
CA ARG A 169 6.54 19.99 13.28
C ARG A 169 6.57 19.42 14.71
N SER A 170 5.72 18.44 15.02
CA SER A 170 5.63 17.79 16.34
C SER A 170 6.51 16.56 16.50
N ILE A 171 7.09 16.07 15.41
CA ILE A 171 7.95 14.88 15.40
C ILE A 171 9.23 15.16 16.17
N LYS A 172 9.64 14.21 16.99
CA LYS A 172 10.91 14.25 17.73
C LYS A 172 12.10 14.29 16.77
N ASP A 173 13.13 15.04 17.15
CA ASP A 173 14.40 15.05 16.44
C ASP A 173 14.97 13.66 16.23
N GLY A 174 15.36 13.38 14.99
CA GLY A 174 15.96 12.11 14.61
C GLY A 174 15.00 10.96 14.40
N THR A 175 13.67 11.19 14.41
CA THR A 175 12.67 10.16 14.08
C THR A 175 12.83 9.71 12.64
N PHE A 176 12.67 8.41 12.40
CA PHE A 176 12.65 7.80 11.07
C PHE A 176 11.21 7.63 10.58
N LEU A 177 10.93 8.05 9.35
CA LEU A 177 9.65 7.90 8.67
C LEU A 177 9.77 6.87 7.55
N VAL A 178 8.80 5.97 7.48
CA VAL A 178 8.70 4.91 6.46
C VAL A 178 7.33 4.99 5.81
N SER A 179 7.28 5.18 4.50
CA SER A 179 6.05 4.97 3.74
C SER A 179 5.87 3.47 3.48
N ALA A 180 4.67 2.96 3.71
CA ALA A 180 4.29 1.59 3.36
C ALA A 180 3.46 1.52 2.06
N THR A 181 3.18 2.68 1.46
CA THR A 181 2.52 2.85 0.16
C THR A 181 3.40 3.75 -0.72
N SER A 182 2.87 4.43 -1.72
CA SER A 182 3.67 5.41 -2.45
C SER A 182 3.88 6.68 -1.62
N SER A 183 4.98 7.40 -1.87
CA SER A 183 5.31 8.66 -1.21
C SER A 183 4.21 9.71 -1.37
N ASP A 184 3.58 9.75 -2.53
CA ASP A 184 2.54 10.73 -2.86
C ASP A 184 1.22 10.47 -2.11
N ASP A 185 1.03 9.27 -1.59
CA ASP A 185 -0.17 8.87 -0.89
C ASP A 185 -0.11 9.15 0.61
N GLU A 186 1.06 8.91 1.25
CA GLU A 186 1.20 9.05 2.71
C GLU A 186 1.60 10.46 3.16
N PHE A 187 2.32 11.21 2.32
CA PHE A 187 2.86 12.53 2.64
C PHE A 187 2.48 13.59 1.61
N ASN A 188 2.40 14.85 2.04
CA ASN A 188 2.35 15.98 1.13
C ASN A 188 3.77 16.44 0.82
N TYR A 189 4.40 15.89 -0.19
CA TYR A 189 5.79 16.15 -0.56
C TYR A 189 6.07 17.60 -0.90
N SER A 190 5.19 18.27 -1.65
CA SER A 190 5.37 19.69 -2.00
C SER A 190 5.47 20.53 -0.75
N TYR A 191 4.72 20.20 0.27
CA TYR A 191 4.70 20.91 1.53
C TYR A 191 5.97 20.66 2.36
N LEU A 192 6.52 19.45 2.33
CA LEU A 192 7.80 19.16 3.00
C LEU A 192 8.93 20.01 2.42
N LEU A 193 9.00 20.14 1.09
CA LEU A 193 10.01 20.91 0.39
C LEU A 193 9.87 22.43 0.60
N ASP A 194 8.67 22.91 0.93
CA ASP A 194 8.44 24.33 1.23
C ASP A 194 8.89 24.71 2.65
N GLU A 195 8.88 23.76 3.61
CA GLU A 195 9.10 24.02 5.04
C GLU A 195 10.44 23.45 5.58
N TYR A 196 11.00 22.45 4.90
CA TYR A 196 12.20 21.73 5.33
C TYR A 196 13.29 21.76 4.26
N GLU A 197 14.53 21.90 4.69
CA GLU A 197 15.68 21.66 3.84
C GLU A 197 15.86 20.15 3.65
N GLU A 198 15.97 19.72 2.39
CA GLU A 198 16.23 18.33 2.03
C GLU A 198 17.74 18.06 1.94
N ILE A 199 18.24 17.16 2.78
CA ILE A 199 19.65 16.76 2.86
C ILE A 199 19.75 15.25 2.58
N VAL A 200 20.21 14.88 1.39
CA VAL A 200 20.42 13.49 1.02
C VAL A 200 21.68 12.95 1.69
N GLU A 201 21.54 12.12 2.72
CA GLU A 201 22.68 11.49 3.40
C GLU A 201 23.19 10.26 2.66
N THR A 202 22.27 9.42 2.15
CA THR A 202 22.56 8.26 1.30
C THR A 202 21.43 8.08 0.28
N SER A 203 21.58 7.13 -0.65
CA SER A 203 20.49 6.78 -1.58
C SER A 203 19.20 6.28 -0.89
N LEU A 204 19.29 5.85 0.38
CA LEU A 204 18.18 5.28 1.15
C LEU A 204 17.74 6.15 2.34
N ILE A 205 18.45 7.23 2.64
CA ILE A 205 18.18 8.08 3.81
C ILE A 205 18.26 9.54 3.40
N THR A 206 17.16 10.25 3.53
CA THR A 206 17.06 11.68 3.33
C THR A 206 16.68 12.33 4.65
N ARG A 207 17.45 13.31 5.09
CA ARG A 207 17.13 14.13 6.27
C ARG A 207 16.35 15.36 5.82
N TYR A 208 15.27 15.63 6.51
CA TYR A 208 14.49 16.86 6.39
C TYR A 208 14.73 17.70 7.66
N GLU A 209 15.18 18.93 7.50
CA GLU A 209 15.56 19.80 8.61
C GLU A 209 14.91 21.17 8.49
N SER A 210 14.40 21.70 9.60
CA SER A 210 13.89 23.05 9.76
C SER A 210 14.57 23.74 10.97
N GLU A 211 14.17 24.98 11.29
CA GLU A 211 14.64 25.66 12.52
C GLU A 211 14.13 24.96 13.80
N ASP A 212 12.99 24.25 13.71
CA ASP A 212 12.30 23.70 14.88
C ASP A 212 12.68 22.24 15.16
N ASN A 213 12.85 21.42 14.10
CA ASN A 213 13.16 20.00 14.26
C ASN A 213 13.77 19.39 12.98
N TYR A 214 14.20 18.12 13.09
CA TYR A 214 14.61 17.32 11.94
C TYR A 214 14.16 15.87 12.08
N PHE A 215 13.95 15.21 10.93
CA PHE A 215 13.62 13.79 10.86
C PHE A 215 14.21 13.16 9.59
N TYR A 216 14.19 11.84 9.51
CA TYR A 216 14.69 11.10 8.37
C TYR A 216 13.53 10.43 7.62
N LEU A 217 13.53 10.56 6.30
CA LEU A 217 12.64 9.80 5.42
C LEU A 217 13.45 8.68 4.76
N LEU A 218 12.98 7.44 4.91
CA LEU A 218 13.65 6.27 4.34
C LEU A 218 13.20 6.03 2.90
N ASN A 219 14.15 5.56 2.07
CA ASN A 219 13.97 5.17 0.68
C ASN A 219 13.20 6.23 -0.15
N GLN A 220 13.46 7.50 0.12
CA GLN A 220 12.81 8.64 -0.56
C GLN A 220 11.26 8.56 -0.53
N GLY A 221 10.68 7.98 0.53
CA GLY A 221 9.25 7.77 0.66
C GLY A 221 8.68 6.58 -0.15
N THR A 222 9.50 5.90 -0.92
CA THR A 222 9.12 4.63 -1.57
C THR A 222 9.17 3.50 -0.52
N PRO A 223 8.23 2.53 -0.54
CA PRO A 223 8.23 1.45 0.43
C PRO A 223 9.55 0.68 0.49
N THR A 224 10.00 0.39 1.71
CA THR A 224 11.33 -0.20 1.95
C THR A 224 11.42 -1.69 1.60
N ASN A 225 10.30 -2.39 1.34
CA ASN A 225 10.32 -3.76 0.82
C ASN A 225 11.10 -3.87 -0.51
N PHE A 226 11.10 -2.82 -1.34
CA PHE A 226 11.87 -2.81 -2.59
C PHE A 226 13.38 -2.81 -2.37
N VAL A 227 13.87 -2.38 -1.21
CA VAL A 227 15.29 -2.43 -0.86
C VAL A 227 15.77 -3.88 -0.68
N VAL A 228 14.88 -4.78 -0.26
CA VAL A 228 15.14 -6.21 -0.06
C VAL A 228 14.51 -7.08 -1.15
N ASN A 229 14.22 -6.50 -2.31
CA ASN A 229 13.64 -7.16 -3.50
C ASN A 229 12.23 -7.74 -3.31
N SER A 230 11.50 -7.35 -2.26
CA SER A 230 10.11 -7.77 -1.98
C SER A 230 9.91 -9.29 -2.21
N ALA A 231 10.51 -10.11 -1.36
CA ALA A 231 10.56 -11.57 -1.55
C ALA A 231 9.23 -12.24 -1.20
N LEU A 232 8.30 -12.26 -2.15
CA LEU A 232 6.95 -12.81 -1.97
C LEU A 232 6.87 -14.32 -2.22
N GLY A 233 7.92 -14.94 -2.74
CA GLY A 233 7.93 -16.36 -3.08
C GLY A 233 6.79 -16.74 -4.04
N ASN A 234 6.29 -17.96 -3.92
CA ASN A 234 5.19 -18.46 -4.77
C ASN A 234 3.83 -17.81 -4.45
N TYR A 235 3.69 -17.04 -3.35
CA TYR A 235 2.42 -16.39 -2.99
C TYR A 235 2.00 -15.32 -3.99
N ILE A 236 2.95 -14.68 -4.71
CA ILE A 236 2.63 -13.73 -5.78
C ILE A 236 1.82 -14.39 -6.90
N LEU A 237 2.01 -15.69 -7.13
CA LEU A 237 1.28 -16.43 -8.16
C LEU A 237 -0.21 -16.56 -7.87
N LEU A 238 -0.64 -16.49 -6.60
CA LEU A 238 -2.06 -16.44 -6.25
C LEU A 238 -2.73 -15.16 -6.78
N VAL A 239 -2.04 -14.04 -6.67
CA VAL A 239 -2.52 -12.74 -7.14
C VAL A 239 -2.53 -12.70 -8.66
N GLN A 240 -1.44 -13.13 -9.29
CA GLN A 240 -1.33 -13.19 -10.74
C GLN A 240 -2.39 -14.14 -11.34
N ALA A 241 -2.63 -15.28 -10.70
CA ALA A 241 -3.69 -16.21 -11.10
C ALA A 241 -5.07 -15.56 -10.97
N ALA A 242 -5.34 -14.82 -9.87
CA ALA A 242 -6.60 -14.12 -9.71
C ALA A 242 -6.83 -13.07 -10.81
N ILE A 243 -5.80 -12.31 -11.21
CA ILE A 243 -5.87 -11.34 -12.31
C ILE A 243 -6.21 -12.05 -13.63
N LEU A 244 -5.43 -13.09 -13.99
CA LEU A 244 -5.60 -13.81 -15.25
C LEU A 244 -6.92 -14.59 -15.31
N TYR A 245 -7.32 -15.18 -14.18
CA TYR A 245 -8.58 -15.90 -14.08
C TYR A 245 -9.78 -14.95 -14.21
N THR A 246 -9.71 -13.75 -13.60
CA THR A 246 -10.73 -12.72 -13.78
C THR A 246 -10.86 -12.32 -15.25
N ALA A 247 -9.74 -12.06 -15.93
CA ALA A 247 -9.74 -11.72 -17.34
C ALA A 247 -10.34 -12.85 -18.20
N LYS A 248 -9.95 -14.11 -17.95
CA LYS A 248 -10.48 -15.28 -18.64
C LYS A 248 -11.99 -15.42 -18.44
N LYS A 249 -12.45 -15.40 -17.21
CA LYS A 249 -13.88 -15.52 -16.87
C LYS A 249 -14.70 -14.43 -17.55
N PHE A 250 -14.22 -13.17 -17.52
CA PHE A 250 -14.90 -12.08 -18.20
C PHE A 250 -14.99 -12.27 -19.72
N ILE A 251 -13.97 -12.87 -20.36
CA ILE A 251 -14.01 -13.21 -21.78
C ILE A 251 -15.07 -14.30 -22.06
N GLU A 252 -15.18 -15.30 -21.19
CA GLU A 252 -16.11 -16.42 -21.31
C GLU A 252 -17.56 -16.00 -21.01
N ASP A 253 -17.77 -15.12 -20.02
CA ASP A 253 -19.06 -14.63 -19.58
C ASP A 253 -19.02 -13.11 -19.30
N ARG A 254 -19.48 -12.32 -20.27
CA ARG A 254 -19.54 -10.85 -20.15
C ARG A 254 -20.60 -10.39 -19.16
N GLU A 255 -21.61 -11.21 -18.88
CA GLU A 255 -22.72 -10.87 -17.98
C GLU A 255 -22.36 -11.06 -16.50
N MET A 256 -21.20 -11.68 -16.20
CA MET A 256 -20.72 -11.81 -14.83
C MET A 256 -20.46 -10.46 -14.13
N ALA A 257 -20.29 -9.39 -14.89
CA ALA A 257 -19.92 -8.09 -14.37
C ALA A 257 -21.12 -7.15 -14.30
N ILE A 258 -21.26 -6.47 -13.17
CA ILE A 258 -22.26 -5.43 -12.95
C ILE A 258 -21.58 -4.08 -13.10
N ALA A 259 -22.14 -3.22 -13.97
CA ALA A 259 -21.63 -1.88 -14.20
C ALA A 259 -21.76 -0.98 -12.95
N LYS A 260 -20.90 0.02 -12.85
CA LYS A 260 -20.91 1.04 -11.78
C LYS A 260 -20.78 0.48 -10.36
N GLN A 261 -20.15 -0.67 -10.24
CA GLN A 261 -19.75 -1.23 -8.96
C GLN A 261 -18.42 -1.97 -9.09
N VAL A 262 -17.78 -2.23 -7.94
CA VAL A 262 -16.58 -3.04 -7.86
C VAL A 262 -16.98 -4.51 -7.82
N ASN A 263 -16.61 -5.26 -8.85
CA ASN A 263 -16.84 -6.71 -8.96
C ASN A 263 -15.65 -7.48 -8.39
N THR A 264 -15.86 -8.73 -7.97
CA THR A 264 -14.82 -9.63 -7.47
C THR A 264 -15.09 -11.05 -8.01
N LEU A 265 -14.07 -11.89 -7.98
CA LEU A 265 -14.25 -13.34 -8.22
C LEU A 265 -15.15 -13.95 -7.15
N SER A 266 -15.88 -14.99 -7.52
CA SER A 266 -16.68 -15.79 -6.59
C SER A 266 -15.81 -16.57 -5.60
N ASP A 267 -16.40 -17.00 -4.49
CA ASP A 267 -15.70 -17.86 -3.51
C ASP A 267 -15.28 -19.19 -4.14
N GLU A 268 -16.09 -19.74 -5.06
CA GLU A 268 -15.77 -20.96 -5.81
C GLU A 268 -14.55 -20.79 -6.71
N ASP A 269 -14.45 -19.65 -7.42
CA ASP A 269 -13.29 -19.33 -8.26
C ASP A 269 -12.03 -19.19 -7.41
N ASN A 270 -12.13 -18.48 -6.29
CA ASN A 270 -11.01 -18.34 -5.34
C ASN A 270 -10.56 -19.68 -4.76
N TYR A 271 -11.51 -20.55 -4.42
CA TYR A 271 -11.20 -21.90 -3.94
C TYR A 271 -10.47 -22.73 -5.01
N ASN A 272 -10.91 -22.67 -6.26
CA ASN A 272 -10.28 -23.40 -7.35
C ASN A 272 -8.84 -22.93 -7.60
N ILE A 273 -8.59 -21.62 -7.57
CA ILE A 273 -7.23 -21.05 -7.69
C ILE A 273 -6.37 -21.53 -6.52
N ALA A 274 -6.86 -21.43 -5.29
CA ALA A 274 -6.13 -21.86 -4.10
C ALA A 274 -5.81 -23.37 -4.13
N LYS A 275 -6.75 -24.19 -4.57
CA LYS A 275 -6.55 -25.64 -4.70
C LYS A 275 -5.45 -25.97 -5.70
N GLN A 276 -5.45 -25.36 -6.87
CA GLN A 276 -4.40 -25.57 -7.89
C GLN A 276 -3.03 -25.12 -7.35
N TRP A 277 -2.98 -24.01 -6.65
CA TRP A 277 -1.74 -23.53 -6.03
C TRP A 277 -1.20 -24.53 -5.00
N LEU A 278 -2.07 -25.11 -4.15
CA LEU A 278 -1.66 -26.12 -3.18
C LEU A 278 -1.15 -27.41 -3.86
N GLU A 279 -1.79 -27.85 -4.96
CA GLU A 279 -1.37 -29.03 -5.72
C GLU A 279 0.01 -28.83 -6.38
N GLU A 280 0.38 -27.59 -6.73
CA GLU A 280 1.65 -27.29 -7.40
C GLU A 280 2.80 -27.05 -6.40
N PHE A 281 2.54 -26.45 -5.23
CA PHE A 281 3.59 -25.93 -4.35
C PHE A 281 3.65 -26.58 -2.97
N CYS A 282 2.72 -27.46 -2.61
CA CYS A 282 2.69 -28.20 -1.34
C CYS A 282 2.68 -29.71 -1.54
#